data_547d1ce816865065ec197b275d848000
#
_entry.id   547d1ce816865065ec197b275d848000
#
_cell.length_a   1.000
_cell.length_b   1.000
_cell.length_c   1.000
_cell.angle_alpha   90.00
_cell.angle_beta   90.00
_cell.angle_gamma   90.00
#
_symmetry.space_group_name_H-M   'P 1'
#
loop_
_entity.id
_entity.type
_entity.pdbx_description
1 polymer ?
#
loop_
_entity_poly.entity_id
_entity_poly.type
_entity_poly.pdbx_seq_one_letter_code
_entity_poly.pdbx_strand_id
1 'polypeptide(L)'
;MARILLAEDDDSMRAFLSKALVRAGHEVEDVDNGLDALAMISDSGYDLLLADVVMPGMDGIELARRAAKEQPGIRVMFITGFAAVALKARDQGPTGARVLSKPFHLRELVAQIDAMLQTVGPATGKT
;
A
#
# COMPACT_ATOMS: atom_id res chain seq x y z
N MET A 1 9.54 3.15 -12.96
CA MET A 1 9.99 2.78 -11.60
C MET A 1 9.32 3.67 -10.57
N ALA A 2 8.81 3.08 -9.52
CA ALA A 2 8.08 3.83 -8.50
C ALA A 2 8.72 3.62 -7.13
N ARG A 3 8.46 4.57 -6.22
CA ARG A 3 8.84 4.41 -4.81
C ARG A 3 7.66 3.86 -4.03
N ILE A 4 7.85 2.69 -3.45
CA ILE A 4 6.80 1.97 -2.73
C ILE A 4 7.20 1.85 -1.26
N LEU A 5 6.27 2.20 -0.37
CA LEU A 5 6.41 1.92 1.05
C LEU A 5 5.54 0.73 1.39
N LEU A 6 6.15 -0.30 1.93
CA LEU A 6 5.48 -1.54 2.34
C LEU A 6 5.37 -1.57 3.85
N ALA A 7 4.15 -1.66 4.37
CA ALA A 7 3.90 -1.80 5.80
C ALA A 7 3.28 -3.17 6.06
N GLU A 8 4.04 -4.05 6.70
CA GLU A 8 3.63 -5.44 6.93
C GLU A 8 4.33 -5.94 8.19
N ASP A 9 3.58 -6.41 9.18
CA ASP A 9 4.15 -6.86 10.44
C ASP A 9 4.69 -8.29 10.41
N ASP A 10 4.28 -9.11 9.44
CA ASP A 10 4.82 -10.45 9.27
C ASP A 10 6.17 -10.37 8.56
N ASP A 11 7.23 -10.78 9.24
CA ASP A 11 8.60 -10.64 8.72
C ASP A 11 8.80 -11.42 7.42
N SER A 12 8.28 -12.64 7.33
CA SER A 12 8.43 -13.47 6.14
C SER A 12 7.68 -12.89 4.95
N MET A 13 6.45 -12.45 5.18
CA MET A 13 5.64 -11.84 4.13
C MET A 13 6.27 -10.53 3.66
N ARG A 14 6.77 -9.72 4.60
CA ARG A 14 7.40 -8.46 4.26
C ARG A 14 8.62 -8.67 3.38
N ALA A 15 9.49 -9.61 3.74
CA ALA A 15 10.66 -9.93 2.94
C ALA A 15 10.29 -10.44 1.56
N PHE A 16 9.28 -11.31 1.48
CA PHE A 16 8.82 -11.89 0.23
C PHE A 16 8.27 -10.81 -0.70
N LEU A 17 7.42 -9.94 -0.19
CA LEU A 17 6.82 -8.87 -0.98
C LEU A 17 7.86 -7.85 -1.42
N SER A 18 8.75 -7.47 -0.53
CA SER A 18 9.80 -6.52 -0.83
C SER A 18 10.67 -7.00 -1.99
N LYS A 19 11.11 -8.25 -1.93
CA LYS A 19 11.91 -8.84 -3.00
C LYS A 19 11.19 -8.81 -4.34
N ALA A 20 9.93 -9.18 -4.33
CA ALA A 20 9.15 -9.26 -5.55
C ALA A 20 8.99 -7.89 -6.21
N LEU A 21 8.74 -6.87 -5.40
CA LEU A 21 8.56 -5.52 -5.92
C LEU A 21 9.88 -4.94 -6.44
N VAL A 22 10.98 -5.22 -5.76
CA VAL A 22 12.31 -4.81 -6.25
C VAL A 22 12.61 -5.47 -7.60
N ARG A 23 12.30 -6.76 -7.73
CA ARG A 23 12.48 -7.47 -9.00
C ARG A 23 11.63 -6.91 -10.11
N ALA A 24 10.48 -6.34 -9.77
CA ALA A 24 9.61 -5.71 -10.75
C ALA A 24 10.08 -4.32 -11.16
N GLY A 25 11.18 -3.83 -10.60
CA GLY A 25 11.79 -2.58 -10.99
C GLY A 25 11.47 -1.38 -10.11
N HIS A 26 10.89 -1.62 -8.93
CA HIS A 26 10.52 -0.52 -8.03
C HIS A 26 11.56 -0.32 -6.93
N GLU A 27 11.63 0.90 -6.41
CA GLU A 27 12.33 1.18 -5.16
C GLU A 27 11.38 0.86 -4.01
N VAL A 28 11.83 0.04 -3.07
CA VAL A 28 10.98 -0.41 -1.97
C VAL A 28 11.65 -0.12 -0.65
N GLU A 29 10.92 0.52 0.24
CA GLU A 29 11.29 0.60 1.64
C GLU A 29 10.19 -0.10 2.43
N ASP A 30 10.56 -0.83 3.48
CA ASP A 30 9.58 -1.58 4.23
C ASP A 30 9.73 -1.33 5.73
N VAL A 31 8.59 -1.44 6.41
CA VAL A 31 8.50 -1.29 7.87
C VAL A 31 7.51 -2.31 8.40
N ASP A 32 7.56 -2.56 9.69
CA ASP A 32 6.73 -3.58 10.31
C ASP A 32 5.55 -3.03 11.11
N ASN A 33 5.29 -1.72 11.03
CA ASN A 33 4.19 -1.12 11.78
C ASN A 33 3.75 0.20 11.15
N GLY A 34 2.57 0.64 11.52
CA GLY A 34 1.98 1.85 10.93
C GLY A 34 2.63 3.15 11.38
N LEU A 35 3.10 3.22 12.62
CA LEU A 35 3.72 4.45 13.11
C LEU A 35 5.01 4.78 12.37
N ASP A 36 5.85 3.77 12.16
CA ASP A 36 7.07 3.95 11.39
C ASP A 36 6.77 4.30 9.95
N ALA A 37 5.75 3.65 9.37
CA ALA A 37 5.34 3.96 8.00
C ALA A 37 4.91 5.42 7.88
N LEU A 38 4.10 5.90 8.82
CA LEU A 38 3.63 7.28 8.77
C LEU A 38 4.78 8.27 8.91
N ALA A 39 5.74 7.97 9.77
CA ALA A 39 6.92 8.82 9.92
C ALA A 39 7.71 8.93 8.61
N MET A 40 7.84 7.82 7.89
CA MET A 40 8.54 7.81 6.61
C MET A 40 7.78 8.61 5.55
N ILE A 41 6.46 8.51 5.53
CA ILE A 41 5.63 9.27 4.61
C ILE A 41 5.74 10.77 4.86
N SER A 42 5.81 11.17 6.12
CA SER A 42 5.99 12.58 6.48
C SER A 42 7.34 13.12 6.04
N ASP A 43 8.32 12.25 5.94
CA ASP A 43 9.71 12.63 5.67
C ASP A 43 10.09 12.53 4.20
N SER A 44 9.44 11.68 3.42
CA SER A 44 9.77 11.40 2.02
C SER A 44 8.53 11.17 1.19
N GLY A 45 8.65 11.38 -0.11
CA GLY A 45 7.56 11.11 -1.05
C GLY A 45 7.55 9.65 -1.49
N TYR A 46 6.35 9.08 -1.59
CA TYR A 46 6.13 7.72 -2.10
C TYR A 46 5.03 7.76 -3.15
N ASP A 47 5.13 6.88 -4.12
CA ASP A 47 4.11 6.76 -5.16
C ASP A 47 2.98 5.84 -4.72
N LEU A 48 3.31 4.83 -3.92
CA LEU A 48 2.34 3.83 -3.48
C LEU A 48 2.63 3.40 -2.04
N LEU A 49 1.57 3.27 -1.26
CA LEU A 49 1.60 2.58 0.03
C LEU A 49 0.92 1.23 -0.14
N LEU A 50 1.65 0.15 0.14
CA LEU A 50 1.13 -1.20 0.19
C LEU A 50 1.08 -1.60 1.66
N ALA A 51 -0.10 -1.79 2.22
CA ALA A 51 -0.25 -1.99 3.66
C ALA A 51 -1.15 -3.17 3.99
N ASP A 52 -0.70 -3.99 4.93
CA ASP A 52 -1.60 -4.95 5.57
C ASP A 52 -2.59 -4.16 6.41
N VAL A 53 -3.84 -4.54 6.37
CA VAL A 53 -4.87 -3.86 7.17
C VAL A 53 -4.69 -4.17 8.66
N VAL A 54 -4.37 -5.42 8.99
CA VAL A 54 -4.27 -5.85 10.38
C VAL A 54 -2.82 -5.77 10.84
N MET A 55 -2.51 -4.75 11.63
CA MET A 55 -1.19 -4.55 12.21
C MET A 55 -1.35 -4.08 13.65
N PRO A 56 -0.38 -4.38 14.52
CA PRO A 56 -0.45 -3.88 15.91
C PRO A 56 -0.36 -2.35 15.95
N GLY A 57 -1.04 -1.77 16.90
CA GLY A 57 -1.08 -0.32 17.06
C GLY A 57 -1.97 0.32 16.02
N MET A 58 -1.40 1.07 15.10
CA MET A 58 -2.15 1.70 14.03
C MET A 58 -2.41 0.69 12.91
N ASP A 59 -3.69 0.43 12.60
CA ASP A 59 -4.01 -0.48 11.51
C ASP A 59 -3.79 0.18 10.14
N GLY A 60 -3.86 -0.63 9.08
CA GLY A 60 -3.55 -0.16 7.74
C GLY A 60 -4.55 0.86 7.21
N ILE A 61 -5.80 0.81 7.64
CA ILE A 61 -6.81 1.77 7.18
C ILE A 61 -6.51 3.15 7.75
N GLU A 62 -6.22 3.22 9.03
CA GLU A 62 -5.85 4.47 9.69
C GLU A 62 -4.56 5.04 9.07
N LEU A 63 -3.57 4.18 8.87
CA LEU A 63 -2.32 4.56 8.23
C LEU A 63 -2.58 5.17 6.85
N ALA A 64 -3.39 4.50 6.03
CA ALA A 64 -3.66 4.96 4.67
C ALA A 64 -4.39 6.30 4.66
N ARG A 65 -5.34 6.49 5.58
CA ARG A 65 -6.06 7.75 5.68
C ARG A 65 -5.13 8.90 6.04
N ARG A 66 -4.22 8.67 6.96
CA ARG A 66 -3.23 9.69 7.34
C ARG A 66 -2.22 9.92 6.23
N ALA A 67 -1.80 8.85 5.54
CA ALA A 67 -0.89 8.97 4.42
C ALA A 67 -1.48 9.83 3.30
N ALA A 68 -2.77 9.65 3.01
CA ALA A 68 -3.45 10.43 1.98
C ALA A 68 -3.53 11.91 2.33
N LYS A 69 -3.58 12.24 3.62
CA LYS A 69 -3.54 13.64 4.06
C LYS A 69 -2.16 14.24 3.90
N GLU A 70 -1.12 13.46 4.23
CA GLU A 70 0.27 13.91 4.10
C GLU A 70 0.70 14.04 2.65
N GLN A 71 0.26 13.10 1.82
CA GLN A 71 0.59 13.05 0.40
C GLN A 71 -0.67 12.77 -0.40
N PRO A 72 -1.41 13.81 -0.81
CA PRO A 72 -2.71 13.60 -1.49
C PRO A 72 -2.64 12.80 -2.78
N GLY A 73 -1.49 12.73 -3.42
CA GLY A 73 -1.33 11.94 -4.65
C GLY A 73 -0.90 10.50 -4.43
N ILE A 74 -0.69 10.07 -3.19
CA ILE A 74 -0.23 8.71 -2.94
C ILE A 74 -1.32 7.70 -3.29
N ARG A 75 -0.95 6.62 -3.94
CA ARG A 75 -1.86 5.52 -4.20
C ARG A 75 -1.76 4.51 -3.08
N VAL A 76 -2.86 3.83 -2.79
CA VAL A 76 -2.93 2.88 -1.68
C VAL A 76 -3.46 1.55 -2.17
N MET A 77 -2.77 0.47 -1.80
CA MET A 77 -3.28 -0.88 -1.92
C MET A 77 -3.22 -1.55 -0.55
N PHE A 78 -4.35 -2.10 -0.13
CA PHE A 78 -4.42 -2.90 1.09
C PHE A 78 -4.28 -4.37 0.77
N ILE A 79 -3.67 -5.12 1.68
CA ILE A 79 -3.67 -6.58 1.63
C ILE A 79 -4.26 -7.09 2.94
N THR A 80 -5.05 -8.16 2.87
CA THR A 80 -5.65 -8.74 4.06
C THR A 80 -6.10 -10.17 3.80
N GLY A 81 -6.07 -11.01 4.84
CA GLY A 81 -6.59 -12.36 4.79
C GLY A 81 -8.02 -12.49 5.29
N PHE A 82 -8.66 -11.39 5.67
CA PHE A 82 -9.98 -11.43 6.29
C PHE A 82 -11.02 -10.71 5.44
N ALA A 83 -12.04 -11.44 4.99
CA ALA A 83 -13.06 -10.87 4.10
C ALA A 83 -13.79 -9.67 4.71
N ALA A 84 -14.15 -9.75 5.99
CA ALA A 84 -14.84 -8.65 6.65
C ALA A 84 -13.96 -7.39 6.72
N VAL A 85 -12.66 -7.59 6.93
CA VAL A 85 -11.70 -6.50 6.98
C VAL A 85 -11.49 -5.90 5.59
N ALA A 86 -11.54 -6.73 4.55
CA ALA A 86 -11.45 -6.24 3.18
C ALA A 86 -12.59 -5.28 2.84
N LEU A 87 -13.81 -5.62 3.25
CA LEU A 87 -14.97 -4.74 3.06
C LEU A 87 -14.78 -3.42 3.80
N LYS A 88 -14.32 -3.48 5.02
CA LYS A 88 -14.07 -2.27 5.81
C LYS A 88 -13.01 -1.38 5.14
N ALA A 89 -11.96 -1.99 4.61
CA ALA A 89 -10.90 -1.24 3.92
C ALA A 89 -11.44 -0.53 2.68
N ARG A 90 -12.33 -1.18 1.92
CA ARG A 90 -12.95 -0.57 0.75
C ARG A 90 -13.82 0.61 1.14
N ASP A 91 -14.59 0.47 2.22
CA ASP A 91 -15.52 1.51 2.66
C ASP A 91 -14.84 2.68 3.34
N GLN A 92 -13.82 2.41 4.14
CA GLN A 92 -13.21 3.40 5.02
C GLN A 92 -11.84 3.89 4.58
N GLY A 93 -11.25 3.26 3.57
CA GLY A 93 -9.96 3.69 3.05
C GLY A 93 -10.07 4.94 2.19
N PRO A 94 -8.92 5.50 1.78
CA PRO A 94 -8.92 6.65 0.89
C PRO A 94 -9.59 6.34 -0.44
N THR A 95 -10.12 7.36 -1.09
CA THR A 95 -10.73 7.22 -2.41
C THR A 95 -9.71 6.64 -3.40
N GLY A 96 -10.12 5.64 -4.16
CA GLY A 96 -9.27 5.01 -5.15
C GLY A 96 -8.37 3.91 -4.61
N ALA A 97 -8.38 3.66 -3.30
CA ALA A 97 -7.62 2.55 -2.73
C ALA A 97 -8.15 1.21 -3.26
N ARG A 98 -7.24 0.27 -3.46
CA ARG A 98 -7.59 -1.09 -3.87
C ARG A 98 -7.30 -2.06 -2.74
N VAL A 99 -7.98 -3.20 -2.77
CA VAL A 99 -7.80 -4.25 -1.78
C VAL A 99 -7.51 -5.56 -2.50
N LEU A 100 -6.45 -6.24 -2.07
CA LEU A 100 -6.10 -7.56 -2.56
C LEU A 100 -6.18 -8.54 -1.40
N SER A 101 -7.00 -9.59 -1.55
CA SER A 101 -7.23 -10.57 -0.49
C SER A 101 -6.19 -11.69 -0.55
N LYS A 102 -5.70 -12.10 0.60
CA LYS A 102 -4.83 -13.28 0.73
C LYS A 102 -5.70 -14.54 0.70
N PRO A 103 -5.24 -15.63 0.12
CA PRO A 103 -4.00 -15.77 -0.62
C PRO A 103 -4.13 -15.17 -2.02
N PHE A 104 -3.03 -14.67 -2.54
CA PHE A 104 -2.98 -14.14 -3.90
C PHE A 104 -1.73 -14.64 -4.60
N HIS A 105 -1.75 -14.59 -5.92
CA HIS A 105 -0.55 -14.89 -6.69
C HIS A 105 0.31 -13.63 -6.77
N LEU A 106 1.61 -13.81 -6.65
CA LEU A 106 2.53 -12.69 -6.71
C LEU A 106 2.40 -11.93 -8.03
N ARG A 107 2.19 -12.66 -9.12
CA ARG A 107 2.00 -12.05 -10.45
C ARG A 107 0.78 -11.13 -10.47
N GLU A 108 -0.28 -11.51 -9.77
CA GLU A 108 -1.48 -10.67 -9.67
C GLU A 108 -1.18 -9.38 -8.92
N LEU A 109 -0.46 -9.49 -7.80
CA LEU A 109 -0.09 -8.32 -7.02
C LEU A 109 0.72 -7.33 -7.87
N VAL A 110 1.76 -7.82 -8.53
CA VAL A 110 2.62 -6.97 -9.35
C VAL A 110 1.84 -6.33 -10.48
N ALA A 111 0.97 -7.10 -11.14
CA ALA A 111 0.16 -6.58 -12.25
C ALA A 111 -0.78 -5.48 -11.77
N GLN A 112 -1.42 -5.65 -10.62
CA GLN A 112 -2.32 -4.63 -10.11
C GLN A 112 -1.58 -3.37 -9.67
N ILE A 113 -0.42 -3.52 -9.07
CA ILE A 113 0.41 -2.37 -8.68
C ILE A 113 0.84 -1.60 -9.92
N ASP A 114 1.31 -2.29 -10.95
CA ASP A 114 1.72 -1.64 -12.19
C ASP A 114 0.56 -0.90 -12.83
N ALA A 115 -0.62 -1.50 -12.83
CA ALA A 115 -1.82 -0.86 -13.37
C ALA A 115 -2.17 0.41 -12.59
N MET A 116 -2.09 0.36 -11.27
CA MET A 116 -2.35 1.54 -10.44
C MET A 116 -1.35 2.66 -10.71
N LEU A 117 -0.10 2.32 -10.87
CA LEU A 117 0.96 3.31 -11.07
C LEU A 117 0.91 3.94 -12.46
N GLN A 118 0.33 3.27 -13.43
CA GLN A 118 0.18 3.80 -14.77
C GLN A 118 -1.03 4.72 -14.92
N THR A 119 -1.98 4.66 -13.98
CA THR A 119 -3.15 5.53 -14.08
C THR A 119 -2.77 6.95 -13.74
N VAL A 120 -3.43 7.89 -14.40
CA VAL A 120 -3.28 9.30 -14.07
C VAL A 120 -3.95 9.52 -12.72
N GLY A 121 -3.28 10.21 -11.81
CA GLY A 121 -3.83 10.50 -10.50
C GLY A 121 -5.07 11.38 -10.60
N PRO A 122 -5.87 11.46 -9.52
CA PRO A 122 -7.12 12.23 -9.54
C PRO A 122 -6.92 13.69 -9.95
N ALA A 123 -5.82 14.28 -9.54
CA ALA A 123 -5.54 15.68 -9.84
C ALA A 123 -5.32 15.94 -11.32
N THR A 124 -4.94 14.92 -12.07
CA THR A 124 -4.63 15.05 -13.47
C THR A 124 -5.60 14.28 -14.35
N GLY A 125 -6.64 13.76 -13.76
CA GLY A 125 -7.60 12.93 -14.49
C GLY A 125 -8.30 13.63 -15.62
N LYS A 126 -8.08 14.89 -15.78
CA LYS A 126 -8.68 15.67 -16.83
C LYS A 126 -8.27 15.24 -18.23
N THR A 127 -7.22 14.56 -18.35
CA THR A 127 -6.75 14.18 -19.69
C THR A 127 -7.14 12.82 -20.10
#